data_5094f592fc704fd4ae0b3e0bc98e28eb
#
_entry.id   5094f592fc704fd4ae0b3e0bc98e28eb
#
_cell.length_a   1.000
_cell.length_b   1.000
_cell.length_c   1.000
_cell.angle_alpha   90.00
_cell.angle_beta   90.00
_cell.angle_gamma   90.00
#
_symmetry.space_group_name_H-M   'P 1'
#
loop_
_entity.id
_entity.type
_entity.pdbx_description
1 polymer ?
#
loop_
_entity_poly.entity_id
_entity_poly.type
_entity_poly.pdbx_seq_one_letter_code
_entity_poly.pdbx_strand_id
1 'polypeptide(L)'
;MSRRGRLRLFALAGPGLAAVLVVGFRGLPAFGHYHGVYGLVVNGVELSLRHATDYVTALNFDLRAFDTLGEEYILFASVLGVTLLLRVMREEDEDYTGANPGIDASSDAIRLLALVLVPLLVALGVYIVLHGALTPGGGFQGGLVLAAAPAVLLMAGRYIELKILAPSWAIEAAEGIGAAGYCLLGLGGLVFASVYFKNFLPAGNPGQLLSAGFMPLNSIAVGLEVMGAFLIIWTAFLDQALLIRGRTPEAR
;
A
#
# COMPACT_ATOMS: atom_id res chain seq x y z
N MET A 1 19.00 -3.73 22.60
CA MET A 1 18.15 -4.05 23.81
C MET A 1 18.27 -5.55 24.10
N SER A 2 18.57 -5.96 25.36
CA SER A 2 18.72 -7.37 25.70
C SER A 2 17.41 -8.15 25.53
N ARG A 3 17.48 -9.49 25.31
CA ARG A 3 16.30 -10.37 25.23
C ARG A 3 15.39 -10.21 26.48
N ARG A 4 16.00 -10.10 27.68
CA ARG A 4 15.25 -9.88 28.93
C ARG A 4 14.54 -8.52 28.95
N GLY A 5 15.14 -7.47 28.41
CA GLY A 5 14.53 -6.15 28.28
C GLY A 5 13.30 -6.18 27.37
N ARG A 6 13.37 -6.86 26.23
CA ARG A 6 12.25 -7.04 25.29
C ARG A 6 11.10 -7.81 25.92
N LEU A 7 11.40 -8.89 26.64
CA LEU A 7 10.38 -9.68 27.33
C LEU A 7 9.69 -8.88 28.46
N ARG A 8 10.44 -8.05 29.21
CA ARG A 8 9.84 -7.17 30.21
C ARG A 8 8.93 -6.12 29.59
N LEU A 9 9.36 -5.50 28.50
CA LEU A 9 8.56 -4.52 27.78
C LEU A 9 7.26 -5.16 27.23
N PHE A 10 7.36 -6.35 26.65
CA PHE A 10 6.20 -7.09 26.18
C PHE A 10 5.26 -7.49 27.31
N ALA A 11 5.81 -7.96 28.44
CA ALA A 11 5.01 -8.34 29.62
C ALA A 11 4.26 -7.16 30.26
N LEU A 12 4.77 -5.93 30.08
CA LEU A 12 4.10 -4.71 30.55
C LEU A 12 3.10 -4.17 29.52
N ALA A 13 3.54 -4.02 28.28
CA ALA A 13 2.72 -3.43 27.21
C ALA A 13 1.62 -4.38 26.70
N GLY A 14 1.90 -5.68 26.63
CA GLY A 14 0.96 -6.67 26.10
C GLY A 14 -0.35 -6.76 26.90
N PRO A 15 -0.30 -6.93 28.22
CA PRO A 15 -1.51 -6.92 29.05
C PRO A 15 -2.26 -5.58 29.00
N GLY A 16 -1.54 -4.46 28.93
CA GLY A 16 -2.16 -3.13 28.76
C GLY A 16 -2.96 -3.03 27.47
N LEU A 17 -2.35 -3.41 26.34
CA LEU A 17 -3.04 -3.47 25.06
C LEU A 17 -4.22 -4.45 25.07
N ALA A 18 -4.04 -5.64 25.64
CA ALA A 18 -5.10 -6.62 25.77
C ALA A 18 -6.28 -6.08 26.60
N ALA A 19 -6.01 -5.38 27.70
CA ALA A 19 -7.05 -4.76 28.50
C ALA A 19 -7.84 -3.70 27.72
N VAL A 20 -7.16 -2.82 26.98
CA VAL A 20 -7.82 -1.82 26.13
C VAL A 20 -8.71 -2.48 25.07
N LEU A 21 -8.22 -3.52 24.42
CA LEU A 21 -9.00 -4.27 23.42
C LEU A 21 -10.23 -4.95 24.03
N VAL A 22 -10.08 -5.59 25.21
CA VAL A 22 -11.21 -6.23 25.92
C VAL A 22 -12.27 -5.20 26.31
N VAL A 23 -11.86 -4.03 26.82
CA VAL A 23 -12.78 -2.95 27.16
C VAL A 23 -13.50 -2.43 25.91
N GLY A 24 -12.76 -2.22 24.82
CA GLY A 24 -13.33 -1.82 23.53
C GLY A 24 -14.34 -2.82 22.99
N PHE A 25 -14.00 -4.10 22.98
CA PHE A 25 -14.91 -5.16 22.53
C PHE A 25 -16.17 -5.33 23.39
N ARG A 26 -16.08 -5.09 24.71
CA ARG A 26 -17.27 -5.10 25.57
C ARG A 26 -18.25 -3.95 25.29
N GLY A 27 -17.76 -2.86 24.69
CA GLY A 27 -18.59 -1.73 24.27
C GLY A 27 -19.23 -1.89 22.89
N LEU A 28 -18.93 -2.97 22.15
CA LEU A 28 -19.52 -3.20 20.85
C LEU A 28 -21.03 -3.54 20.97
N PRO A 29 -21.87 -3.04 20.04
CA PRO A 29 -23.26 -3.44 19.97
C PRO A 29 -23.39 -4.93 19.69
N ALA A 30 -24.54 -5.52 20.07
CA ALA A 30 -24.82 -6.93 19.82
C ALA A 30 -24.75 -7.24 18.31
N PHE A 31 -24.21 -8.41 17.98
CA PHE A 31 -24.09 -8.85 16.59
C PHE A 31 -25.47 -8.85 15.89
N GLY A 32 -25.52 -8.30 14.68
CA GLY A 32 -26.76 -8.16 13.91
C GLY A 32 -27.63 -6.93 14.24
N HIS A 33 -27.31 -6.16 15.28
CA HIS A 33 -27.92 -4.85 15.53
C HIS A 33 -27.25 -3.79 14.65
N TYR A 34 -27.87 -3.49 13.53
CA TYR A 34 -27.40 -2.43 12.64
C TYR A 34 -27.95 -1.07 13.12
N HIS A 35 -27.06 -0.22 13.62
CA HIS A 35 -27.37 1.17 13.97
C HIS A 35 -26.93 2.17 12.89
N GLY A 36 -26.64 1.69 11.70
CA GLY A 36 -25.90 2.43 10.66
C GLY A 36 -26.77 3.34 9.80
N VAL A 37 -27.27 4.43 10.37
CA VAL A 37 -27.82 5.56 9.58
C VAL A 37 -26.79 6.04 8.55
N TYR A 38 -25.50 5.95 8.87
CA TYR A 38 -24.41 6.41 8.02
C TYR A 38 -24.37 5.71 6.65
N GLY A 39 -24.49 4.38 6.60
CA GLY A 39 -24.53 3.64 5.34
C GLY A 39 -25.74 4.00 4.46
N LEU A 40 -26.90 4.30 5.06
CA LEU A 40 -28.07 4.78 4.34
C LEU A 40 -27.84 6.18 3.76
N VAL A 41 -27.20 7.08 4.51
CA VAL A 41 -26.84 8.42 4.03
C VAL A 41 -25.87 8.31 2.86
N VAL A 42 -24.80 7.50 2.99
CA VAL A 42 -23.83 7.25 1.90
C VAL A 42 -24.55 6.82 0.64
N ASN A 43 -25.37 5.77 0.71
CA ASN A 43 -26.11 5.26 -0.45
C ASN A 43 -27.06 6.31 -1.07
N GLY A 44 -27.57 7.24 -0.28
CA GLY A 44 -28.46 8.30 -0.76
C GLY A 44 -27.77 9.45 -1.47
N VAL A 45 -26.49 9.74 -1.13
CA VAL A 45 -25.81 10.95 -1.62
C VAL A 45 -24.72 10.68 -2.66
N GLU A 46 -24.17 9.49 -2.72
CA GLU A 46 -22.98 9.21 -3.53
C GLU A 46 -23.21 9.39 -5.03
N LEU A 47 -24.22 8.74 -5.57
CA LEU A 47 -24.52 8.85 -6.99
C LEU A 47 -25.08 10.22 -7.36
N SER A 48 -25.98 10.75 -6.52
CA SER A 48 -26.74 11.98 -6.82
C SER A 48 -25.94 13.26 -6.61
N LEU A 49 -25.07 13.30 -5.59
CA LEU A 49 -24.32 14.50 -5.21
C LEU A 49 -22.82 14.41 -5.48
N ARG A 50 -22.25 13.19 -5.45
CA ARG A 50 -20.82 12.96 -5.62
C ARG A 50 -20.46 12.41 -6.98
N HIS A 51 -21.43 11.92 -7.73
CA HIS A 51 -21.26 11.32 -9.07
C HIS A 51 -20.28 10.14 -9.09
N ALA A 52 -20.14 9.45 -7.95
CA ALA A 52 -19.39 8.21 -7.82
C ALA A 52 -20.36 7.02 -7.92
N THR A 53 -20.00 6.00 -8.65
CA THR A 53 -20.77 4.74 -8.73
C THR A 53 -20.21 3.67 -7.82
N ASP A 54 -18.97 3.84 -7.31
CA ASP A 54 -18.41 3.01 -6.26
C ASP A 54 -18.53 3.70 -4.90
N TYR A 55 -19.40 3.17 -4.06
CA TYR A 55 -19.67 3.72 -2.73
C TYR A 55 -18.50 3.59 -1.77
N VAL A 56 -17.66 2.56 -1.91
CA VAL A 56 -16.51 2.33 -1.04
C VAL A 56 -15.46 3.41 -1.28
N THR A 57 -15.17 3.69 -2.54
CA THR A 57 -14.23 4.77 -2.91
C THR A 57 -14.74 6.13 -2.47
N ALA A 58 -16.03 6.41 -2.63
CA ALA A 58 -16.61 7.66 -2.18
C ALA A 58 -16.56 7.80 -0.66
N LEU A 59 -16.78 6.72 0.07
CA LEU A 59 -16.61 6.69 1.52
C LEU A 59 -15.17 7.03 1.92
N ASN A 60 -14.19 6.34 1.31
CA ASN A 60 -12.78 6.45 1.68
C ASN A 60 -12.14 7.77 1.23
N PHE A 61 -12.54 8.32 0.10
CA PHE A 61 -11.86 9.49 -0.48
C PHE A 61 -12.64 10.81 -0.41
N ASP A 62 -13.90 10.78 0.03
CA ASP A 62 -14.70 12.01 0.19
C ASP A 62 -15.31 12.11 1.59
N LEU A 63 -16.18 11.18 1.98
CA LEU A 63 -16.92 11.31 3.23
C LEU A 63 -16.07 11.06 4.48
N ARG A 64 -15.09 10.16 4.39
CA ARG A 64 -14.16 9.77 5.46
C ARG A 64 -12.70 9.80 5.00
N ALA A 65 -12.36 10.71 4.10
CA ALA A 65 -11.02 10.81 3.54
C ALA A 65 -9.91 11.02 4.60
N PHE A 66 -10.27 11.58 5.74
CA PHE A 66 -9.34 11.72 6.87
C PHE A 66 -8.96 10.37 7.51
N ASP A 67 -9.85 9.39 7.49
CA ASP A 67 -9.53 8.03 7.99
C ASP A 67 -8.51 7.36 7.07
N THR A 68 -8.70 7.49 5.75
CA THR A 68 -7.74 6.98 4.75
C THR A 68 -6.38 7.67 4.87
N LEU A 69 -6.33 8.96 5.21
CA LEU A 69 -5.05 9.61 5.54
C LEU A 69 -4.34 8.89 6.69
N GLY A 70 -5.07 8.46 7.71
CA GLY A 70 -4.51 7.67 8.81
C GLY A 70 -3.98 6.30 8.34
N GLU A 71 -4.68 5.64 7.42
CA GLU A 71 -4.26 4.36 6.82
C GLU A 71 -2.96 4.51 6.03
N GLU A 72 -2.85 5.56 5.20
CA GLU A 72 -1.64 5.88 4.44
C GLU A 72 -0.44 6.16 5.36
N TYR A 73 -0.64 6.92 6.44
CA TYR A 73 0.42 7.15 7.42
C TYR A 73 0.84 5.89 8.18
N ILE A 74 -0.08 4.97 8.46
CA ILE A 74 0.25 3.67 9.05
C ILE A 74 1.13 2.85 8.09
N LEU A 75 0.79 2.83 6.81
CA LEU A 75 1.58 2.14 5.79
C LEU A 75 2.98 2.76 5.70
N PHE A 76 3.06 4.07 5.52
CA PHE A 76 4.32 4.82 5.45
C PHE A 76 5.22 4.59 6.69
N ALA A 77 4.66 4.67 7.90
CA ALA A 77 5.38 4.39 9.13
C ALA A 77 5.86 2.93 9.21
N SER A 78 5.09 1.99 8.66
CA SER A 78 5.46 0.57 8.60
C SER A 78 6.65 0.35 7.67
N VAL A 79 6.66 1.00 6.50
CA VAL A 79 7.79 0.97 5.55
C VAL A 79 9.05 1.52 6.20
N LEU A 80 8.96 2.70 6.83
CA LEU A 80 10.08 3.29 7.57
C LEU A 80 10.58 2.37 8.67
N GLY A 81 9.67 1.77 9.44
CA GLY A 81 10.03 0.82 10.50
C GLY A 81 10.78 -0.39 9.97
N VAL A 82 10.32 -1.01 8.89
CA VAL A 82 10.97 -2.16 8.26
C VAL A 82 12.34 -1.78 7.71
N THR A 83 12.44 -0.69 6.96
CA THR A 83 13.71 -0.26 6.35
C THR A 83 14.75 0.11 7.41
N LEU A 84 14.36 0.79 8.49
CA LEU A 84 15.26 1.12 9.60
C LEU A 84 15.73 -0.13 10.35
N LEU A 85 14.84 -1.08 10.62
CA LEU A 85 15.19 -2.32 11.32
C LEU A 85 16.14 -3.21 10.50
N LEU A 86 15.97 -3.26 9.19
CA LEU A 86 16.79 -4.07 8.32
C LEU A 86 18.08 -3.37 7.89
N ARG A 87 18.14 -2.04 7.94
CA ARG A 87 19.32 -1.24 7.55
C ARG A 87 20.56 -1.55 8.39
N VAL A 88 20.38 -1.72 9.72
CA VAL A 88 21.50 -2.00 10.63
C VAL A 88 22.22 -3.29 10.28
N MET A 89 21.51 -4.29 9.78
CA MET A 89 22.11 -5.55 9.34
C MET A 89 22.78 -5.45 7.96
N ARG A 90 22.41 -4.47 7.15
CA ARG A 90 22.98 -4.24 5.83
C ARG A 90 24.31 -3.49 5.87
N GLU A 91 24.49 -2.54 6.79
CA GLU A 91 25.75 -1.79 6.96
C GLU A 91 26.90 -2.64 7.52
N GLU A 92 26.59 -3.72 8.24
CA GLU A 92 27.61 -4.64 8.77
C GLU A 92 28.25 -5.54 7.69
N ASP A 93 27.70 -5.58 6.47
CA ASP A 93 28.12 -6.48 5.38
C ASP A 93 28.42 -5.76 4.05
N GLU A 94 28.92 -4.52 4.07
CA GLU A 94 29.37 -3.83 2.85
C GLU A 94 30.47 -4.58 2.08
N ASP A 95 31.14 -5.55 2.68
CA ASP A 95 32.13 -6.43 2.03
C ASP A 95 31.50 -7.53 1.15
N TYR A 96 30.16 -7.68 1.15
CA TYR A 96 29.49 -8.69 0.35
C TYR A 96 29.16 -8.20 -1.06
N THR A 97 30.18 -7.72 -1.76
CA THR A 97 30.08 -7.38 -3.18
C THR A 97 30.28 -8.62 -4.03
N GLY A 98 29.22 -9.21 -4.54
CA GLY A 98 29.36 -9.97 -5.76
C GLY A 98 28.87 -11.40 -5.85
N ALA A 99 28.22 -11.96 -4.89
CA ALA A 99 27.45 -13.15 -5.19
C ALA A 99 26.16 -12.69 -5.92
N ASN A 100 26.17 -12.84 -7.23
CA ASN A 100 24.91 -12.95 -7.96
C ASN A 100 24.14 -14.04 -7.21
N PRO A 101 23.07 -13.73 -6.45
CA PRO A 101 22.35 -14.79 -5.78
C PRO A 101 21.82 -15.65 -6.91
N GLY A 102 22.45 -16.80 -7.09
CA GLY A 102 21.92 -17.85 -7.95
C GLY A 102 20.58 -18.24 -7.37
N ILE A 103 19.56 -17.43 -7.66
CA ILE A 103 18.19 -17.89 -7.66
C ILE A 103 18.23 -18.90 -8.78
N ASP A 104 18.43 -20.17 -8.39
CA ASP A 104 18.57 -21.30 -9.30
C ASP A 104 17.51 -21.15 -10.37
N ALA A 105 17.99 -21.22 -11.59
CA ALA A 105 17.24 -20.90 -12.78
C ALA A 105 15.83 -21.47 -12.68
N SER A 106 14.87 -20.57 -12.48
CA SER A 106 13.46 -20.92 -12.63
C SER A 106 13.30 -21.60 -13.97
N SER A 107 12.46 -22.62 -14.06
CA SER A 107 12.24 -23.34 -15.30
C SER A 107 11.81 -22.37 -16.40
N ASP A 108 12.11 -22.68 -17.65
CA ASP A 108 11.70 -21.86 -18.80
C ASP A 108 10.18 -21.63 -18.82
N ALA A 109 9.40 -22.58 -18.29
CA ALA A 109 7.96 -22.43 -18.11
C ALA A 109 7.60 -21.29 -17.13
N ILE A 110 8.30 -21.15 -16.00
CA ILE A 110 8.07 -20.05 -15.05
C ILE A 110 8.47 -18.71 -15.68
N ARG A 111 9.56 -18.66 -16.43
CA ARG A 111 9.99 -17.46 -17.15
C ARG A 111 8.98 -17.01 -18.22
N LEU A 112 8.47 -17.97 -18.99
CA LEU A 112 7.43 -17.70 -20.00
C LEU A 112 6.14 -17.20 -19.33
N LEU A 113 5.74 -17.84 -18.23
CA LEU A 113 4.57 -17.42 -17.47
C LEU A 113 4.72 -15.99 -16.94
N ALA A 114 5.90 -15.63 -16.42
CA ALA A 114 6.17 -14.27 -15.95
C ALA A 114 6.07 -13.23 -17.09
N LEU A 115 6.57 -13.54 -18.30
CA LEU A 115 6.47 -12.65 -19.45
C LEU A 115 5.02 -12.35 -19.83
N VAL A 116 4.10 -13.28 -19.62
CA VAL A 116 2.66 -13.09 -19.87
C VAL A 116 1.97 -12.39 -18.71
N LEU A 117 2.27 -12.80 -17.48
CA LEU A 117 1.60 -12.27 -16.27
C LEU A 117 1.98 -10.82 -15.98
N VAL A 118 3.23 -10.41 -16.16
CA VAL A 118 3.69 -9.06 -15.82
C VAL A 118 2.90 -7.97 -16.56
N PRO A 119 2.78 -7.98 -17.88
CA PRO A 119 1.98 -6.97 -18.58
C PRO A 119 0.50 -7.02 -18.21
N LEU A 120 -0.05 -8.20 -17.94
CA LEU A 120 -1.43 -8.35 -17.49
C LEU A 120 -1.64 -7.73 -16.10
N LEU A 121 -0.73 -7.96 -15.15
CA LEU A 121 -0.79 -7.37 -13.82
C LEU A 121 -0.66 -5.85 -13.87
N VAL A 122 0.25 -5.32 -14.71
CA VAL A 122 0.37 -3.88 -14.91
C VAL A 122 -0.91 -3.29 -15.48
N ALA A 123 -1.44 -3.88 -16.55
CA ALA A 123 -2.68 -3.41 -17.17
C ALA A 123 -3.87 -3.46 -16.21
N LEU A 124 -4.00 -4.58 -15.47
CA LEU A 124 -5.05 -4.76 -14.48
C LEU A 124 -4.90 -3.79 -13.31
N GLY A 125 -3.69 -3.59 -12.77
CA GLY A 125 -3.44 -2.67 -11.67
C GLY A 125 -3.75 -1.24 -12.06
N VAL A 126 -3.30 -0.77 -13.24
CA VAL A 126 -3.65 0.55 -13.77
C VAL A 126 -5.17 0.68 -13.95
N TYR A 127 -5.81 -0.33 -14.50
CA TYR A 127 -7.28 -0.35 -14.64
C TYR A 127 -7.97 -0.18 -13.28
N ILE A 128 -7.60 -0.96 -12.26
CA ILE A 128 -8.19 -0.91 -10.93
C ILE A 128 -8.00 0.47 -10.28
N VAL A 129 -6.79 1.06 -10.40
CA VAL A 129 -6.51 2.40 -9.86
C VAL A 129 -7.40 3.46 -10.53
N LEU A 130 -7.42 3.47 -11.86
CA LEU A 130 -8.13 4.50 -12.62
C LEU A 130 -9.67 4.38 -12.54
N HIS A 131 -10.18 3.18 -12.36
CA HIS A 131 -11.63 2.91 -12.26
C HIS A 131 -12.17 2.92 -10.82
N GLY A 132 -11.36 3.27 -9.82
CA GLY A 132 -11.76 3.21 -8.41
C GLY A 132 -13.03 3.98 -8.06
N ALA A 133 -13.31 5.10 -8.72
CA ALA A 133 -14.57 5.84 -8.52
C ALA A 133 -15.78 5.26 -9.28
N LEU A 134 -15.57 4.31 -10.18
CA LEU A 134 -16.59 3.75 -11.06
C LEU A 134 -16.99 2.32 -10.70
N THR A 135 -16.03 1.50 -10.33
CA THR A 135 -16.18 0.06 -10.07
C THR A 135 -15.42 -0.32 -8.81
N PRO A 136 -15.79 -1.41 -8.12
CA PRO A 136 -15.05 -1.90 -6.97
C PRO A 136 -13.56 -2.03 -7.27
N GLY A 137 -12.74 -1.35 -6.46
CA GLY A 137 -11.29 -1.27 -6.66
C GLY A 137 -10.70 -0.09 -5.90
N GLY A 138 -9.83 0.66 -6.55
CA GLY A 138 -9.21 1.87 -6.03
C GLY A 138 -7.70 1.77 -5.89
N GLY A 139 -7.11 2.81 -5.31
CA GLY A 139 -5.65 2.97 -5.23
C GLY A 139 -4.97 1.83 -4.49
N PHE A 140 -5.45 1.45 -3.32
CA PHE A 140 -4.82 0.42 -2.51
C PHE A 140 -4.78 -0.94 -3.25
N GLN A 141 -5.92 -1.42 -3.73
CA GLN A 141 -6.02 -2.69 -4.44
C GLN A 141 -5.21 -2.69 -5.74
N GLY A 142 -5.34 -1.61 -6.52
CA GLY A 142 -4.60 -1.46 -7.77
C GLY A 142 -3.10 -1.29 -7.56
N GLY A 143 -2.68 -0.55 -6.53
CA GLY A 143 -1.28 -0.39 -6.14
C GLY A 143 -0.64 -1.71 -5.74
N LEU A 144 -1.36 -2.56 -4.98
CA LEU A 144 -0.88 -3.90 -4.62
C LEU A 144 -0.74 -4.81 -5.84
N VAL A 145 -1.69 -4.75 -6.79
CA VAL A 145 -1.59 -5.51 -8.05
C VAL A 145 -0.42 -5.02 -8.89
N LEU A 146 -0.16 -3.70 -8.94
CA LEU A 146 1.01 -3.14 -9.60
C LEU A 146 2.32 -3.62 -8.95
N ALA A 147 2.39 -3.66 -7.62
CA ALA A 147 3.55 -4.17 -6.90
C ALA A 147 3.78 -5.67 -7.16
N ALA A 148 2.74 -6.45 -7.43
CA ALA A 148 2.87 -7.86 -7.73
C ALA A 148 3.60 -8.14 -9.06
N ALA A 149 3.57 -7.22 -10.04
CA ALA A 149 4.24 -7.41 -11.32
C ALA A 149 5.78 -7.53 -11.19
N PRO A 150 6.50 -6.60 -10.52
CA PRO A 150 7.92 -6.77 -10.21
C PRO A 150 8.22 -8.01 -9.35
N ALA A 151 7.32 -8.38 -8.45
CA ALA A 151 7.46 -9.58 -7.64
C ALA A 151 7.48 -10.87 -8.46
N VAL A 152 6.60 -10.98 -9.47
CA VAL A 152 6.60 -12.12 -10.41
C VAL A 152 7.90 -12.18 -11.20
N LEU A 153 8.47 -11.03 -11.63
CA LEU A 153 9.77 -11.00 -12.30
C LEU A 153 10.88 -11.55 -11.41
N LEU A 154 10.86 -11.18 -10.14
CA LEU A 154 11.84 -11.67 -9.19
C LEU A 154 11.74 -13.18 -9.00
N MET A 155 10.53 -13.71 -8.82
CA MET A 155 10.28 -15.16 -8.69
C MET A 155 10.71 -15.94 -9.95
N ALA A 156 10.67 -15.29 -11.11
CA ALA A 156 11.17 -15.85 -12.36
C ALA A 156 12.72 -15.78 -12.49
N GLY A 157 13.44 -15.32 -11.48
CA GLY A 157 14.90 -15.20 -11.50
C GLY A 157 15.44 -14.05 -12.37
N ARG A 158 14.60 -13.06 -12.69
CA ARG A 158 14.96 -11.93 -13.57
C ARG A 158 15.29 -10.66 -12.77
N TYR A 159 16.25 -10.79 -11.87
CA TYR A 159 16.65 -9.71 -10.96
C TYR A 159 17.20 -8.47 -11.68
N ILE A 160 17.92 -8.67 -12.80
CA ILE A 160 18.49 -7.55 -13.57
C ILE A 160 17.37 -6.74 -14.22
N GLU A 161 16.40 -7.42 -14.82
CA GLU A 161 15.25 -6.77 -15.44
C GLU A 161 14.39 -6.06 -14.40
N LEU A 162 14.26 -6.62 -13.20
CA LEU A 162 13.61 -5.95 -12.08
C LEU A 162 14.28 -4.62 -11.75
N LYS A 163 15.61 -4.58 -11.61
CA LYS A 163 16.36 -3.35 -11.33
C LYS A 163 16.22 -2.29 -12.42
N ILE A 164 16.05 -2.70 -13.68
CA ILE A 164 15.83 -1.78 -14.80
C ILE A 164 14.41 -1.21 -14.79
N LEU A 165 13.40 -2.06 -14.55
CA LEU A 165 11.99 -1.67 -14.59
C LEU A 165 11.54 -0.94 -13.33
N ALA A 166 12.10 -1.28 -12.17
CA ALA A 166 11.76 -0.71 -10.87
C ALA A 166 13.04 -0.32 -10.11
N PRO A 167 13.77 0.71 -10.55
CA PRO A 167 14.95 1.19 -9.82
C PRO A 167 14.51 1.78 -8.47
N SER A 168 15.36 1.63 -7.43
CA SER A 168 15.03 2.02 -6.05
C SER A 168 14.55 3.46 -5.93
N TRP A 169 15.21 4.40 -6.63
CA TRP A 169 14.81 5.79 -6.61
C TRP A 169 13.37 6.02 -7.14
N ALA A 170 12.94 5.24 -8.14
CA ALA A 170 11.59 5.37 -8.70
C ALA A 170 10.52 4.79 -7.76
N ILE A 171 10.87 3.70 -7.06
CA ILE A 171 10.01 3.09 -6.04
C ILE A 171 9.82 4.04 -4.86
N GLU A 172 10.92 4.60 -4.32
CA GLU A 172 10.90 5.58 -3.23
C GLU A 172 10.17 6.87 -3.64
N ALA A 173 10.39 7.33 -4.88
CA ALA A 173 9.68 8.49 -5.42
C ALA A 173 8.17 8.22 -5.57
N ALA A 174 7.77 7.03 -6.00
CA ALA A 174 6.35 6.67 -6.13
C ALA A 174 5.66 6.69 -4.76
N GLU A 175 6.27 6.09 -3.73
CA GLU A 175 5.77 6.14 -2.35
C GLU A 175 5.63 7.58 -1.85
N GLY A 176 6.72 8.36 -1.92
CA GLY A 176 6.74 9.74 -1.41
C GLY A 176 5.79 10.67 -2.17
N ILE A 177 5.70 10.56 -3.49
CA ILE A 177 4.78 11.36 -4.32
C ILE A 177 3.33 10.96 -4.04
N GLY A 178 3.07 9.68 -3.84
CA GLY A 178 1.75 9.16 -3.49
C GLY A 178 1.27 9.74 -2.16
N ALA A 179 2.04 9.56 -1.09
CA ALA A 179 1.74 10.06 0.25
C ALA A 179 1.58 11.60 0.28
N ALA A 180 2.54 12.31 -0.32
CA ALA A 180 2.46 13.77 -0.43
C ALA A 180 1.27 14.22 -1.28
N GLY A 181 0.97 13.53 -2.37
CA GLY A 181 -0.14 13.83 -3.27
C GLY A 181 -1.48 13.73 -2.56
N TYR A 182 -1.69 12.69 -1.76
CA TYR A 182 -2.91 12.55 -0.96
C TYR A 182 -3.08 13.70 0.04
N CYS A 183 -2.03 14.05 0.77
CA CYS A 183 -2.03 15.18 1.69
C CYS A 183 -2.31 16.51 0.98
N LEU A 184 -1.69 16.73 -0.19
CA LEU A 184 -1.86 17.96 -0.98
C LEU A 184 -3.29 18.10 -1.53
N LEU A 185 -3.92 17.00 -1.92
CA LEU A 185 -5.34 17.00 -2.32
C LEU A 185 -6.25 17.37 -1.14
N GLY A 186 -5.95 16.85 0.06
CA GLY A 186 -6.64 17.26 1.29
C GLY A 186 -6.48 18.76 1.58
N LEU A 187 -5.25 19.29 1.46
CA LEU A 187 -4.97 20.74 1.60
C LEU A 187 -5.65 21.56 0.51
N GLY A 188 -5.75 21.06 -0.71
CA GLY A 188 -6.54 21.67 -1.78
C GLY A 188 -7.99 21.90 -1.35
N GLY A 189 -8.61 20.92 -0.71
CA GLY A 189 -9.95 21.07 -0.11
C GLY A 189 -10.02 22.23 0.89
N LEU A 190 -8.99 22.36 1.75
CA LEU A 190 -8.92 23.46 2.70
C LEU A 190 -8.81 24.83 2.02
N VAL A 191 -7.95 24.93 1.00
CA VAL A 191 -7.68 26.20 0.30
C VAL A 191 -8.86 26.64 -0.58
N PHE A 192 -9.41 25.71 -1.37
CA PHE A 192 -10.43 26.04 -2.37
C PHE A 192 -11.88 25.87 -1.88
N ALA A 193 -12.08 25.10 -0.80
CA ALA A 193 -13.42 24.79 -0.29
C ALA A 193 -13.56 24.99 1.23
N SER A 194 -12.55 25.59 1.89
CA SER A 194 -12.53 25.95 3.32
C SER A 194 -12.65 24.79 4.31
N VAL A 195 -12.60 23.54 3.84
CA VAL A 195 -12.65 22.34 4.68
C VAL A 195 -11.64 21.32 4.15
N TYR A 196 -10.84 20.78 5.06
CA TYR A 196 -9.84 19.76 4.71
C TYR A 196 -10.52 18.52 4.12
N PHE A 197 -9.99 18.00 3.02
CA PHE A 197 -10.58 16.92 2.21
C PHE A 197 -11.98 17.19 1.64
N LYS A 198 -12.47 18.41 1.64
CA LYS A 198 -13.68 18.71 0.90
C LYS A 198 -13.41 18.67 -0.61
N ASN A 199 -14.23 17.93 -1.34
CA ASN A 199 -14.10 17.83 -2.79
C ASN A 199 -14.29 19.21 -3.43
N PHE A 200 -13.27 19.72 -4.10
CA PHE A 200 -13.21 21.05 -4.70
C PHE A 200 -13.20 21.03 -6.22
N LEU A 201 -13.09 19.82 -6.81
CA LEU A 201 -13.11 19.67 -8.26
C LEU A 201 -14.54 19.39 -8.73
N PRO A 202 -14.87 19.73 -9.99
CA PRO A 202 -16.16 19.43 -10.58
C PRO A 202 -16.46 17.92 -10.52
N ALA A 203 -17.65 17.56 -10.08
CA ALA A 203 -18.06 16.16 -9.95
C ALA A 203 -18.19 15.43 -11.31
N GLY A 204 -18.26 16.13 -12.42
CA GLY A 204 -18.38 15.54 -13.76
C GLY A 204 -19.72 14.82 -13.95
N ASN A 205 -19.78 13.88 -14.89
CA ASN A 205 -20.95 13.07 -15.15
C ASN A 205 -20.79 11.66 -14.54
N PRO A 206 -21.78 11.12 -13.84
CA PRO A 206 -21.71 9.76 -13.29
C PRO A 206 -21.39 8.73 -14.38
N GLY A 207 -20.52 7.77 -14.05
CA GLY A 207 -20.12 6.72 -14.98
C GLY A 207 -18.99 7.10 -15.95
N GLN A 208 -18.46 8.32 -15.89
CA GLN A 208 -17.27 8.71 -16.66
C GLN A 208 -16.01 8.58 -15.81
N LEU A 209 -14.88 8.29 -16.45
CA LEU A 209 -13.58 8.08 -15.79
C LEU A 209 -13.12 9.30 -14.94
N LEU A 210 -13.48 10.50 -15.37
CA LEU A 210 -13.20 11.76 -14.67
C LEU A 210 -14.42 12.27 -13.89
N SER A 211 -15.32 11.40 -13.45
CA SER A 211 -16.38 11.74 -12.51
C SER A 211 -15.87 11.75 -11.06
N ALA A 212 -16.75 12.16 -10.13
CA ALA A 212 -16.48 12.15 -8.69
C ALA A 212 -15.41 13.14 -8.20
N GLY A 213 -15.11 14.19 -8.98
CA GLY A 213 -14.22 15.27 -8.58
C GLY A 213 -12.79 14.84 -8.37
N PHE A 214 -12.22 15.01 -7.16
CA PHE A 214 -10.83 14.66 -6.88
C PHE A 214 -10.60 13.19 -6.46
N MET A 215 -11.65 12.38 -6.31
CA MET A 215 -11.52 10.98 -5.90
C MET A 215 -10.63 10.13 -6.82
N PRO A 216 -10.69 10.25 -8.18
CA PRO A 216 -9.74 9.56 -9.05
C PRO A 216 -8.28 9.95 -8.80
N LEU A 217 -8.01 11.21 -8.44
CA LEU A 217 -6.66 11.67 -8.11
C LEU A 217 -6.19 11.08 -6.78
N ASN A 218 -7.07 10.99 -5.78
CA ASN A 218 -6.78 10.29 -4.53
C ASN A 218 -6.48 8.81 -4.79
N SER A 219 -7.25 8.16 -5.66
CA SER A 219 -7.00 6.77 -6.04
C SER A 219 -5.61 6.58 -6.70
N ILE A 220 -5.20 7.51 -7.56
CA ILE A 220 -3.86 7.48 -8.17
C ILE A 220 -2.77 7.71 -7.12
N ALA A 221 -2.95 8.68 -6.21
CA ALA A 221 -1.99 8.98 -5.15
C ALA A 221 -1.77 7.76 -4.25
N VAL A 222 -2.85 7.17 -3.74
CA VAL A 222 -2.82 5.93 -2.94
C VAL A 222 -2.21 4.77 -3.74
N GLY A 223 -2.55 4.63 -5.02
CA GLY A 223 -1.99 3.57 -5.88
C GLY A 223 -0.47 3.66 -6.02
N LEU A 224 0.06 4.85 -6.16
CA LEU A 224 1.52 5.09 -6.22
C LEU A 224 2.18 4.80 -4.88
N GLU A 225 1.62 5.29 -3.78
CA GLU A 225 2.13 5.06 -2.43
C GLU A 225 2.16 3.56 -2.09
N VAL A 226 1.05 2.87 -2.26
CA VAL A 226 0.93 1.43 -1.95
C VAL A 226 1.87 0.60 -2.82
N MET A 227 1.96 0.89 -4.12
CA MET A 227 2.90 0.21 -5.00
C MET A 227 4.34 0.40 -4.51
N GLY A 228 4.75 1.64 -4.22
CA GLY A 228 6.09 1.96 -3.72
C GLY A 228 6.37 1.28 -2.38
N ALA A 229 5.46 1.42 -1.41
CA ALA A 229 5.55 0.86 -0.08
C ALA A 229 5.79 -0.66 -0.07
N PHE A 230 4.96 -1.41 -0.82
CA PHE A 230 5.12 -2.86 -0.90
C PHE A 230 6.41 -3.28 -1.59
N LEU A 231 6.85 -2.56 -2.62
CA LEU A 231 8.13 -2.84 -3.29
C LEU A 231 9.33 -2.56 -2.37
N ILE A 232 9.30 -1.49 -1.57
CA ILE A 232 10.34 -1.20 -0.58
C ILE A 232 10.41 -2.30 0.47
N ILE A 233 9.28 -2.69 1.05
CA ILE A 233 9.22 -3.77 2.04
C ILE A 233 9.77 -5.06 1.44
N TRP A 234 9.35 -5.43 0.24
CA TRP A 234 9.77 -6.67 -0.42
C TRP A 234 11.26 -6.68 -0.73
N THR A 235 11.80 -5.59 -1.29
CA THR A 235 13.23 -5.50 -1.57
C THR A 235 14.06 -5.55 -0.28
N ALA A 236 13.61 -4.90 0.80
CA ALA A 236 14.29 -4.94 2.08
C ALA A 236 14.33 -6.36 2.66
N PHE A 237 13.25 -7.13 2.61
CA PHE A 237 13.24 -8.53 3.06
C PHE A 237 14.08 -9.44 2.18
N LEU A 238 14.07 -9.22 0.87
CA LEU A 238 14.89 -9.99 -0.06
C LEU A 238 16.38 -9.77 0.17
N ASP A 239 16.81 -8.53 0.30
CA ASP A 239 18.18 -8.18 0.61
C ASP A 239 18.64 -8.90 1.89
N GLN A 240 17.79 -8.94 2.92
CA GLN A 240 18.07 -9.68 4.15
C GLN A 240 18.15 -11.20 3.95
N ALA A 241 17.21 -11.77 3.20
CA ALA A 241 17.19 -13.21 2.93
C ALA A 241 18.46 -13.65 2.18
N LEU A 242 18.95 -12.83 1.25
CA LEU A 242 20.17 -13.06 0.50
C LEU A 242 21.41 -12.97 1.38
N LEU A 243 21.49 -11.99 2.28
CA LEU A 243 22.57 -11.84 3.26
C LEU A 243 22.66 -13.05 4.21
N ILE A 244 21.54 -13.52 4.72
CA ILE A 244 21.48 -14.69 5.60
C ILE A 244 21.94 -15.96 4.87
N ARG A 245 21.51 -16.16 3.61
CA ARG A 245 21.88 -17.34 2.81
C ARG A 245 23.38 -17.36 2.49
N GLY A 246 23.98 -16.20 2.22
CA GLY A 246 25.42 -16.08 1.97
C GLY A 246 26.30 -16.36 3.19
N ARG A 247 25.76 -16.25 4.42
CA ARG A 247 26.47 -16.54 5.68
C ARG A 247 26.40 -18.00 6.11
N THR A 248 25.52 -18.81 5.56
CA THR A 248 25.50 -20.25 5.85
C THR A 248 26.69 -20.90 5.12
N PRO A 249 27.71 -21.40 5.84
CA PRO A 249 28.77 -22.19 5.20
C PRO A 249 28.07 -23.40 4.57
N GLU A 250 28.16 -23.51 3.26
CA GLU A 250 27.86 -24.79 2.63
C GLU A 250 28.64 -25.87 3.40
N ALA A 251 27.94 -26.87 3.90
CA ALA A 251 28.52 -28.00 4.60
C ALA A 251 29.66 -28.57 3.71
N ARG A 252 30.91 -28.36 4.18
CA ARG A 252 32.10 -28.97 3.59
C ARG A 252 32.04 -30.48 3.72
#